data_43764c2404ac109299942c6ef97b5462
#
_entry.id   43764c2404ac109299942c6ef97b5462
#
_cell.length_a   1.000
_cell.length_b   1.000
_cell.length_c   1.000
_cell.angle_alpha   90.00
_cell.angle_beta   90.00
_cell.angle_gamma   90.00
#
_symmetry.space_group_name_H-M   'P 1'
#
loop_
_entity.id
_entity.type
_entity.pdbx_description
1 polymer ?
#
loop_
_entity_poly.entity_id
_entity_poly.type
_entity_poly.pdbx_seq_one_letter_code
_entity_poly.pdbx_strand_id
1 'polypeptide(L)'
;MIKYLLPFLLLSFNAYSACLDDAYTTVDMMDCYTEELKVEGQKLEDTLTKAYKDSDWISNEIRLSQEAWMKYREAHCNAIYTSYGRGTMRLIAYPSCMVRLTKQRTEGLQRSFTNP
;
A
#
# COMPACT_ATOMS: atom_id res chain seq x y z
N MET A 1 37.58 29.47 16.01
CA MET A 1 36.35 28.92 16.64
C MET A 1 35.51 28.25 15.58
N ILE A 2 35.47 26.95 15.62
CA ILE A 2 34.68 26.14 14.68
C ILE A 2 33.32 25.89 15.31
N LYS A 3 32.28 26.55 14.76
CA LYS A 3 30.91 26.22 15.13
C LYS A 3 30.49 24.97 14.35
N TYR A 4 30.40 23.88 15.04
CA TYR A 4 29.81 22.66 14.47
C TYR A 4 28.30 22.87 14.37
N LEU A 5 27.84 23.17 13.17
CA LEU A 5 26.45 23.00 12.80
C LEU A 5 26.22 21.51 12.62
N LEU A 6 25.69 20.87 13.64
CA LEU A 6 25.12 19.53 13.52
C LEU A 6 23.98 19.59 12.50
N PRO A 7 24.02 18.80 11.43
CA PRO A 7 22.84 18.66 10.60
C PRO A 7 21.77 17.98 11.42
N PHE A 8 20.69 18.67 11.63
CA PHE A 8 19.47 18.10 12.20
C PHE A 8 18.99 17.07 11.16
N LEU A 9 19.29 15.80 11.41
CA LEU A 9 18.66 14.70 10.67
C LEU A 9 17.19 14.72 11.06
N LEU A 10 16.36 15.30 10.19
CA LEU A 10 14.93 15.10 10.24
C LEU A 10 14.67 13.62 9.94
N LEU A 11 14.61 12.83 11.00
CA LEU A 11 14.07 11.49 10.92
C LEU A 11 12.59 11.65 10.55
N SER A 12 12.30 11.45 9.28
CA SER A 12 10.94 11.31 8.81
C SER A 12 10.38 10.04 9.43
N PHE A 13 9.78 10.16 10.61
CA PHE A 13 8.99 9.07 11.17
C PHE A 13 7.83 8.84 10.20
N ASN A 14 7.83 7.67 9.56
CA ASN A 14 6.69 7.22 8.78
C ASN A 14 5.45 7.21 9.67
N ALA A 15 4.46 8.04 9.33
CA ALA A 15 3.25 8.26 10.10
C ALA A 15 2.28 7.05 10.12
N TYR A 16 2.66 5.90 9.56
CA TYR A 16 1.78 4.75 9.37
C TYR A 16 1.41 4.02 10.65
N SER A 17 2.30 3.95 11.63
CA SER A 17 2.00 3.34 12.93
C SER A 17 1.17 4.25 13.84
N ALA A 18 1.25 5.57 13.67
CA ALA A 18 0.55 6.54 14.48
C ALA A 18 -0.98 6.46 14.36
N CYS A 19 -1.49 6.08 13.18
CA CYS A 19 -2.92 5.95 12.92
C CYS A 19 -3.57 4.86 13.77
N LEU A 20 -2.97 3.66 13.86
CA LEU A 20 -3.48 2.56 14.66
C LEU A 20 -3.28 2.78 16.16
N ASP A 21 -2.22 3.47 16.56
CA ASP A 21 -1.95 3.80 17.96
C ASP A 21 -3.04 4.70 18.56
N ASP A 22 -3.65 5.57 17.76
CA ASP A 22 -4.73 6.48 18.13
C ASP A 22 -6.14 5.92 17.87
N ALA A 23 -6.25 4.68 17.38
CA ALA A 23 -7.52 4.06 17.04
C ALA A 23 -8.09 3.30 18.23
N TYR A 24 -9.19 3.81 18.79
CA TYR A 24 -9.87 3.22 19.95
C TYR A 24 -11.14 2.42 19.58
N THR A 25 -11.67 2.62 18.40
CA THR A 25 -12.91 1.96 17.94
C THR A 25 -12.70 1.23 16.61
N THR A 26 -13.63 0.34 16.28
CA THR A 26 -13.66 -0.32 14.97
C THR A 26 -13.73 0.69 13.84
N VAL A 27 -14.53 1.74 14.00
CA VAL A 27 -14.65 2.81 12.99
C VAL A 27 -13.32 3.55 12.82
N ASP A 28 -12.64 3.87 13.91
CA ASP A 28 -11.32 4.51 13.85
C ASP A 28 -10.30 3.65 13.10
N MET A 29 -10.30 2.35 13.33
CA MET A 29 -9.41 1.40 12.64
C MET A 29 -9.75 1.29 11.15
N MET A 30 -11.04 1.27 10.80
CA MET A 30 -11.49 1.27 9.40
C MET A 30 -11.05 2.55 8.69
N ASP A 31 -11.26 3.70 9.31
CA ASP A 31 -10.85 5.01 8.75
C ASP A 31 -9.35 5.08 8.56
N CYS A 32 -8.58 4.56 9.52
CA CYS A 32 -7.13 4.47 9.44
C CYS A 32 -6.68 3.68 8.21
N TYR A 33 -7.18 2.48 8.03
CA TYR A 33 -6.83 1.65 6.87
C TYR A 33 -7.32 2.23 5.55
N THR A 34 -8.46 2.92 5.55
CA THR A 34 -8.96 3.61 4.35
C THR A 34 -8.01 4.72 3.91
N GLU A 35 -7.51 5.52 4.85
CA GLU A 35 -6.51 6.55 4.54
C GLU A 35 -5.17 5.95 4.10
N GLU A 36 -4.74 4.89 4.75
CA GLU A 36 -3.52 4.18 4.37
C GLU A 36 -3.64 3.59 2.96
N LEU A 37 -4.81 3.04 2.62
CA LEU A 37 -5.07 2.50 1.28
C LEU A 37 -4.99 3.59 0.19
N LYS A 38 -5.47 4.79 0.46
CA LYS A 38 -5.32 5.92 -0.46
C LYS A 38 -3.85 6.24 -0.73
N VAL A 39 -3.04 6.30 0.33
CA VAL A 39 -1.61 6.58 0.23
C VAL A 39 -0.89 5.48 -0.54
N GLU A 40 -1.12 4.22 -0.19
CA GLU A 40 -0.49 3.08 -0.88
C GLU A 40 -1.00 2.93 -2.31
N GLY A 41 -2.25 3.24 -2.58
CA GLY A 41 -2.81 3.29 -3.93
C GLY A 41 -2.14 4.33 -4.81
N GLN A 42 -1.84 5.51 -4.27
CA GLN A 42 -1.11 6.54 -5.00
C GLN A 42 0.33 6.11 -5.31
N LYS A 43 1.01 5.49 -4.35
CA LYS A 43 2.36 4.93 -4.57
C LYS A 43 2.35 3.87 -5.67
N LEU A 44 1.31 3.03 -5.70
CA LEU A 44 1.14 2.03 -6.74
C LEU A 44 0.98 2.67 -8.11
N GLU A 45 0.12 3.69 -8.25
CA GLU A 45 -0.08 4.42 -9.49
C GLU A 45 1.21 5.09 -9.99
N ASP A 46 1.95 5.73 -9.09
CA ASP A 46 3.24 6.36 -9.42
C ASP A 46 4.26 5.32 -9.88
N THR A 47 4.28 4.16 -9.23
CA THR A 47 5.16 3.05 -9.59
C THR A 47 4.80 2.44 -10.95
N LEU A 48 3.50 2.28 -11.23
CA LEU A 48 3.02 1.83 -12.54
C LEU A 48 3.44 2.78 -13.66
N THR A 49 3.28 4.07 -13.45
CA THR A 49 3.72 5.09 -14.42
C THR A 49 5.21 4.94 -14.71
N LYS A 50 6.02 4.77 -13.68
CA LYS A 50 7.46 4.55 -13.83
C LYS A 50 7.77 3.23 -14.54
N ALA A 51 7.07 2.16 -14.21
CA ALA A 51 7.24 0.84 -14.84
C ALA A 51 6.92 0.89 -16.33
N TYR A 52 5.84 1.55 -16.74
CA TYR A 52 5.49 1.71 -18.15
C TYR A 52 6.55 2.52 -18.92
N LYS A 53 7.21 3.44 -18.27
CA LYS A 53 8.29 4.23 -18.87
C LYS A 53 9.58 3.43 -18.96
N ASP A 54 10.00 2.81 -17.85
CA ASP A 54 11.28 2.12 -17.74
C ASP A 54 11.29 0.79 -18.53
N SER A 55 10.13 0.16 -18.67
CA SER A 55 9.94 -1.13 -19.36
C SER A 55 8.88 -1.03 -20.46
N ASP A 56 9.00 -0.02 -21.31
CA ASP A 56 7.98 0.31 -22.32
C ASP A 56 7.76 -0.79 -23.34
N TRP A 57 8.79 -1.57 -23.68
CA TRP A 57 8.69 -2.69 -24.65
C TRP A 57 7.77 -3.82 -24.18
N ILE A 58 7.44 -3.89 -22.89
CA ILE A 58 6.49 -4.86 -22.32
C ILE A 58 5.33 -4.18 -21.59
N SER A 59 5.02 -2.95 -21.93
CA SER A 59 3.96 -2.17 -21.27
C SER A 59 2.59 -2.85 -21.35
N ASN A 60 2.28 -3.54 -22.44
CA ASN A 60 1.03 -4.29 -22.57
C ASN A 60 0.96 -5.46 -21.58
N GLU A 61 2.04 -6.20 -21.42
CA GLU A 61 2.13 -7.32 -20.48
C GLU A 61 2.03 -6.83 -19.04
N ILE A 62 2.66 -5.70 -18.71
CA ILE A 62 2.52 -5.07 -17.39
C ILE A 62 1.06 -4.69 -17.13
N ARG A 63 0.38 -4.09 -18.11
CA ARG A 63 -1.04 -3.72 -18.01
C ARG A 63 -1.92 -4.95 -17.77
N LEU A 64 -1.71 -6.03 -18.51
CA LEU A 64 -2.46 -7.28 -18.34
C LEU A 64 -2.22 -7.89 -16.96
N SER A 65 -0.98 -7.87 -16.47
CA SER A 65 -0.65 -8.35 -15.12
C SER A 65 -1.31 -7.49 -14.04
N GLN A 66 -1.40 -6.19 -14.25
CA GLN A 66 -2.05 -5.28 -13.32
C GLN A 66 -3.56 -5.52 -13.24
N GLU A 67 -4.22 -5.74 -14.37
CA GLU A 67 -5.64 -6.08 -14.41
C GLU A 67 -5.93 -7.40 -13.65
N ALA A 68 -5.11 -8.41 -13.89
CA ALA A 68 -5.23 -9.70 -13.20
C ALA A 68 -4.99 -9.56 -11.69
N TRP A 69 -4.00 -8.76 -11.30
CA TRP A 69 -3.70 -8.50 -9.90
C TRP A 69 -4.85 -7.78 -9.19
N MET A 70 -5.47 -6.81 -9.82
CA MET A 70 -6.62 -6.08 -9.23
C MET A 70 -7.77 -7.06 -8.92
N LYS A 71 -8.07 -7.96 -9.84
CA LYS A 71 -9.09 -9.01 -9.64
C LYS A 71 -8.70 -9.97 -8.51
N TYR A 72 -7.43 -10.37 -8.48
CA TYR A 72 -6.90 -11.21 -7.42
C TYR A 72 -7.01 -10.54 -6.04
N ARG A 73 -6.58 -9.29 -5.92
CA ARG A 73 -6.66 -8.55 -4.66
C ARG A 73 -8.09 -8.50 -4.13
N GLU A 74 -9.03 -8.13 -4.97
CA GLU A 74 -10.44 -8.04 -4.59
C GLU A 74 -10.99 -9.40 -4.15
N ALA A 75 -10.77 -10.44 -4.93
CA ALA A 75 -11.23 -11.79 -4.62
C ALA A 75 -10.60 -12.33 -3.34
N HIS A 76 -9.29 -12.14 -3.18
CA HIS A 76 -8.57 -12.60 -1.99
C HIS A 76 -9.04 -11.89 -0.72
N CYS A 77 -9.17 -10.57 -0.75
CA CYS A 77 -9.61 -9.79 0.40
C CYS A 77 -11.10 -10.04 0.73
N ASN A 78 -11.94 -10.30 -0.25
CA ASN A 78 -13.31 -10.78 -0.03
C ASN A 78 -13.34 -12.14 0.68
N ALA A 79 -12.45 -13.05 0.34
CA ALA A 79 -12.32 -14.33 1.03
C ALA A 79 -11.89 -14.13 2.50
N ILE A 80 -10.95 -13.20 2.75
CA ILE A 80 -10.57 -12.81 4.11
C ILE A 80 -11.78 -12.27 4.88
N TYR A 81 -12.53 -11.35 4.29
CA TYR A 81 -13.75 -10.81 4.88
C TYR A 81 -14.72 -11.93 5.29
N THR A 82 -15.00 -12.84 4.38
CA THR A 82 -15.92 -13.96 4.62
C THR A 82 -15.39 -14.92 5.69
N SER A 83 -14.07 -15.12 5.76
CA SER A 83 -13.45 -16.04 6.73
C SER A 83 -13.66 -15.62 8.19
N TYR A 84 -13.87 -14.34 8.45
CA TYR A 84 -14.15 -13.83 9.79
C TYR A 84 -15.62 -13.93 10.21
N GLY A 85 -16.48 -14.47 9.35
CA GLY A 85 -17.89 -14.70 9.66
C GLY A 85 -18.68 -13.42 9.89
N ARG A 86 -19.41 -13.33 11.01
CA ARG A 86 -20.30 -12.22 11.32
C ARG A 86 -19.71 -11.17 12.28
N GLY A 87 -18.50 -11.39 12.75
CA GLY A 87 -17.86 -10.49 13.72
C GLY A 87 -17.43 -9.16 13.11
N THR A 88 -17.20 -8.16 13.96
CA THR A 88 -16.73 -6.84 13.55
C THR A 88 -15.31 -6.86 12.97
N MET A 89 -14.53 -7.90 13.28
CA MET A 89 -13.16 -8.05 12.75
C MET A 89 -13.10 -8.11 11.23
N ARG A 90 -14.14 -8.60 10.55
CA ARG A 90 -14.20 -8.62 9.08
C ARG A 90 -14.11 -7.22 8.48
N LEU A 91 -14.65 -6.21 9.18
CA LEU A 91 -14.66 -4.82 8.74
C LEU A 91 -13.26 -4.18 8.81
N ILE A 92 -12.39 -4.71 9.63
CA ILE A 92 -10.99 -4.29 9.77
C ILE A 92 -10.08 -5.14 8.88
N ALA A 93 -10.33 -6.45 8.85
CA ALA A 93 -9.52 -7.42 8.11
C ALA A 93 -9.53 -7.16 6.60
N TYR A 94 -10.66 -6.75 6.03
CA TYR A 94 -10.77 -6.43 4.60
C TYR A 94 -9.86 -5.26 4.19
N PRO A 95 -10.01 -4.05 4.77
CA PRO A 95 -9.13 -2.93 4.39
C PRO A 95 -7.66 -3.19 4.72
N SER A 96 -7.37 -3.87 5.80
CA SER A 96 -5.99 -4.28 6.13
C SER A 96 -5.39 -5.19 5.05
N CYS A 97 -6.17 -6.14 4.55
CA CYS A 97 -5.79 -7.02 3.44
C CYS A 97 -5.49 -6.20 2.17
N MET A 98 -6.38 -5.27 1.83
CA MET A 98 -6.22 -4.40 0.66
C MET A 98 -4.93 -3.58 0.72
N VAL A 99 -4.62 -3.00 1.86
CA VAL A 99 -3.38 -2.25 2.10
C VAL A 99 -2.16 -3.14 1.91
N ARG A 100 -2.15 -4.29 2.55
CA ARG A 100 -1.01 -5.23 2.49
C ARG A 100 -0.72 -5.69 1.07
N LEU A 101 -1.72 -6.11 0.32
CA LEU A 101 -1.54 -6.57 -1.05
C LEU A 101 -1.11 -5.43 -1.98
N THR A 102 -1.62 -4.21 -1.75
CA THR A 102 -1.22 -3.03 -2.52
C THR A 102 0.26 -2.70 -2.31
N LYS A 103 0.74 -2.72 -1.07
CA LYS A 103 2.16 -2.55 -0.75
C LYS A 103 3.04 -3.61 -1.45
N GLN A 104 2.64 -4.87 -1.36
CA GLN A 104 3.36 -5.97 -2.00
C GLN A 104 3.44 -5.81 -3.52
N ARG A 105 2.36 -5.34 -4.15
CA ARG A 105 2.35 -5.11 -5.60
C ARG A 105 3.30 -3.99 -5.99
N THR A 106 3.29 -2.88 -5.27
CA THR A 106 4.21 -1.75 -5.50
C THR A 106 5.67 -2.22 -5.44
N GLU A 107 6.03 -2.96 -4.40
CA GLU A 107 7.39 -3.51 -4.25
C GLU A 107 7.74 -4.47 -5.39
N GLY A 108 6.81 -5.33 -5.80
CA GLY A 108 7.02 -6.27 -6.90
C GLY A 108 7.25 -5.57 -8.24
N LEU A 109 6.47 -4.52 -8.53
CA LEU A 109 6.65 -3.70 -9.74
C LEU A 109 7.99 -2.97 -9.73
N GLN A 110 8.39 -2.41 -8.58
CA GLN A 110 9.68 -1.73 -8.43
C GLN A 110 10.84 -2.65 -8.73
N ARG A 111 10.81 -3.85 -8.17
CA ARG A 111 11.89 -4.84 -8.36
C ARG A 111 11.97 -5.36 -9.79
N SER A 112 10.82 -5.54 -10.44
CA SER A 112 10.77 -6.24 -11.73
C SER A 112 10.82 -5.31 -12.94
N PHE A 113 10.26 -4.10 -12.84
CA PHE A 113 9.97 -3.28 -14.02
C PHE A 113 10.43 -1.84 -13.93
N THR A 114 11.04 -1.41 -12.86
CA THR A 114 11.60 -0.07 -12.75
C THR A 114 13.11 -0.11 -12.65
N ASN A 115 13.76 0.90 -13.24
CA ASN A 115 15.19 1.09 -13.10
C ASN A 115 15.50 1.73 -11.73
N PRO A 116 16.64 1.38 -11.09
CA PRO A 116 17.03 2.00 -9.84
C PRO A 116 17.34 3.49 -9.98
#